data_97990846a9321b9a048f186c51b08d5b
#
_entry.id   97990846a9321b9a048f186c51b08d5b
#
_cell.length_a   1.000
_cell.length_b   1.000
_cell.length_c   1.000
_cell.angle_alpha   90.00
_cell.angle_beta   90.00
_cell.angle_gamma   90.00
#
_symmetry.space_group_name_H-M   'P 1'
#
loop_
_entity.id
_entity.type
_entity.pdbx_description
1 polymer ?
#
loop_
_entity_poly.entity_id
_entity_poly.type
_entity_poly.pdbx_seq_one_letter_code
_entity_poly.pdbx_strand_id
1 'polypeptide(L)'
;QAVFTSFSGDHLDFHGTMENYLEAKLSLFRRLGSDHWAIVNNDDPTGTRVIRELNCRYVTFGFSQQADIRPLRHAFSMEGIKAVLQTPRGKIDVQSRLLGRFNLLNIMAAVSSALVKGIGAEKVNAALSEFNPVRGRVNIAHAGDFLVVVDYAHTDDALENLLKAFREITRGRLILVFGAGGSRDKTKRPRMAQVARRYADWVVVTSDNPRQEDPQAIIADITAGFAGDFASFSTEPDRRAAIEKALGMAAKGDVVLIAGKGHEDYQIFKDRTVHFDDFEVVRERMRGAHA
;
A
#
# COMPACT_ATOMS: atom_id res chain seq x y z
N GLN A 1 -1.61 19.82 14.48
CA GLN A 1 -1.02 19.65 13.15
C GLN A 1 -1.90 18.75 12.28
N ALA A 2 -1.82 18.90 10.97
CA ALA A 2 -2.43 18.01 9.97
C ALA A 2 -1.37 17.56 8.96
N VAL A 3 -1.52 16.32 8.45
CA VAL A 3 -0.60 15.72 7.47
C VAL A 3 -1.38 15.37 6.21
N PHE A 4 -0.91 15.87 5.06
CA PHE A 4 -1.41 15.49 3.75
C PHE A 4 -0.40 14.54 3.10
N THR A 5 -0.77 13.28 2.96
CA THR A 5 0.11 12.24 2.40
C THR A 5 -0.07 12.05 0.91
N SER A 6 -1.31 11.86 0.46
CA SER A 6 -1.65 11.66 -0.95
C SER A 6 -3.14 11.84 -1.20
N PHE A 7 -3.49 12.02 -2.48
CA PHE A 7 -4.88 12.09 -2.93
C PHE A 7 -5.07 11.24 -4.19
N SER A 8 -5.86 10.18 -4.07
CA SER A 8 -6.22 9.29 -5.16
C SER A 8 -7.68 8.85 -5.05
N GLY A 9 -8.20 8.20 -6.08
CA GLY A 9 -9.60 7.80 -6.15
C GLY A 9 -9.98 6.74 -5.11
N ASP A 10 -10.79 7.12 -4.14
CA ASP A 10 -11.45 6.23 -3.19
C ASP A 10 -12.73 6.90 -2.67
N HIS A 11 -13.63 6.13 -2.04
CA HIS A 11 -14.87 6.62 -1.41
C HIS A 11 -15.79 7.46 -2.34
N LEU A 12 -15.73 7.26 -3.66
CA LEU A 12 -16.59 7.97 -4.61
C LEU A 12 -18.06 7.55 -4.52
N ASP A 13 -18.33 6.38 -3.96
CA ASP A 13 -19.66 5.93 -3.56
C ASP A 13 -20.30 6.86 -2.50
N PHE A 14 -19.49 7.50 -1.64
CA PHE A 14 -19.92 8.47 -0.64
C PHE A 14 -19.83 9.92 -1.13
N HIS A 15 -18.69 10.31 -1.71
CA HIS A 15 -18.44 11.71 -2.09
C HIS A 15 -19.01 12.09 -3.45
N GLY A 16 -19.35 11.12 -4.31
CA GLY A 16 -19.87 11.31 -5.66
C GLY A 16 -18.79 11.73 -6.68
N THR A 17 -17.97 12.73 -6.33
CA THR A 17 -16.90 13.24 -7.22
C THR A 17 -15.57 13.38 -6.50
N MET A 18 -14.47 13.36 -7.28
CA MET A 18 -13.12 13.65 -6.76
C MET A 18 -13.03 15.04 -6.16
N GLU A 19 -13.72 16.03 -6.73
CA GLU A 19 -13.72 17.41 -6.20
C GLU A 19 -14.37 17.47 -4.81
N ASN A 20 -15.53 16.85 -4.62
CA ASN A 20 -16.18 16.80 -3.32
C ASN A 20 -15.31 16.08 -2.26
N TYR A 21 -14.63 15.00 -2.69
CA TYR A 21 -13.72 14.29 -1.81
C TYR A 21 -12.51 15.17 -1.42
N LEU A 22 -11.95 15.91 -2.36
CA LEU A 22 -10.87 16.84 -2.09
C LEU A 22 -11.32 17.97 -1.16
N GLU A 23 -12.49 18.58 -1.40
CA GLU A 23 -13.06 19.62 -0.55
C GLU A 23 -13.26 19.15 0.90
N ALA A 24 -13.71 17.91 1.08
CA ALA A 24 -13.82 17.30 2.40
C ALA A 24 -12.45 17.22 3.11
N LYS A 25 -11.38 16.84 2.39
CA LYS A 25 -10.02 16.83 2.94
C LYS A 25 -9.50 18.25 3.22
N LEU A 26 -9.70 19.21 2.32
CA LEU A 26 -9.26 20.59 2.47
C LEU A 26 -9.90 21.29 3.67
N SER A 27 -11.13 20.90 4.03
CA SER A 27 -11.81 21.44 5.19
C SER A 27 -11.02 21.29 6.49
N LEU A 28 -10.23 20.21 6.66
CA LEU A 28 -9.33 20.02 7.80
C LEU A 28 -8.21 21.07 7.80
N PHE A 29 -7.61 21.31 6.65
CA PHE A 29 -6.45 22.20 6.51
C PHE A 29 -6.86 23.67 6.68
N ARG A 30 -8.03 24.08 6.18
CA ARG A 30 -8.61 25.43 6.38
C ARG A 30 -8.87 25.78 7.84
N ARG A 31 -9.09 24.77 8.70
CA ARG A 31 -9.30 24.98 10.15
C ARG A 31 -8.01 25.21 10.94
N LEU A 32 -6.84 25.04 10.30
CA LEU A 32 -5.57 25.27 10.96
C LEU A 32 -5.32 26.79 11.11
N GLY A 33 -5.20 27.25 12.34
CA GLY A 33 -4.80 28.64 12.63
C GLY A 33 -3.29 28.82 12.65
N SER A 34 -2.82 30.06 12.83
CA SER A 34 -1.41 30.48 12.79
C SER A 34 -0.45 29.66 13.64
N ASP A 35 -0.94 29.13 14.77
CA ASP A 35 -0.12 28.34 15.72
C ASP A 35 -0.01 26.87 15.35
N HIS A 36 -0.69 26.45 14.28
CA HIS A 36 -0.68 25.08 13.80
C HIS A 36 0.38 24.85 12.73
N TRP A 37 0.57 23.58 12.40
CA TRP A 37 1.45 23.14 11.33
C TRP A 37 0.70 22.23 10.35
N ALA A 38 0.87 22.49 9.07
CA ALA A 38 0.53 21.55 8.01
C ALA A 38 1.82 20.86 7.54
N ILE A 39 1.72 19.55 7.28
CA ILE A 39 2.81 18.74 6.72
C ILE A 39 2.30 18.20 5.40
N VAL A 40 2.93 18.58 4.30
CA VAL A 40 2.35 18.39 2.96
C VAL A 40 3.32 17.61 2.06
N ASN A 41 2.83 16.55 1.42
CA ASN A 41 3.56 15.83 0.39
C ASN A 41 3.71 16.71 -0.87
N ASN A 42 4.95 17.04 -1.19
CA ASN A 42 5.28 17.89 -2.35
C ASN A 42 5.32 17.12 -3.68
N ASP A 43 5.33 15.78 -3.61
CA ASP A 43 5.31 14.93 -4.80
C ASP A 43 3.88 14.67 -5.30
N ASP A 44 2.87 14.90 -4.47
CA ASP A 44 1.46 14.81 -4.87
C ASP A 44 1.02 16.14 -5.50
N PRO A 45 0.50 16.12 -6.74
CA PRO A 45 0.05 17.34 -7.41
C PRO A 45 -0.98 18.16 -6.61
N THR A 46 -1.80 17.48 -5.80
CA THR A 46 -2.80 18.11 -4.94
C THR A 46 -2.17 18.88 -3.78
N GLY A 47 -0.94 18.54 -3.38
CA GLY A 47 -0.20 19.22 -2.32
C GLY A 47 -0.08 20.74 -2.56
N THR A 48 0.12 21.17 -3.80
CA THR A 48 0.14 22.58 -4.15
C THR A 48 -1.19 23.28 -3.86
N ARG A 49 -2.32 22.61 -4.10
CA ARG A 49 -3.63 23.16 -3.78
C ARG A 49 -3.84 23.22 -2.26
N VAL A 50 -3.43 22.18 -1.52
CA VAL A 50 -3.45 22.19 -0.06
C VAL A 50 -2.70 23.39 0.48
N ILE A 51 -1.46 23.64 0.01
CA ILE A 51 -0.62 24.75 0.47
C ILE A 51 -1.28 26.12 0.24
N ARG A 52 -1.97 26.32 -0.89
CA ARG A 52 -2.68 27.59 -1.21
C ARG A 52 -3.84 27.89 -0.26
N GLU A 53 -4.40 26.88 0.37
CA GLU A 53 -5.54 27.01 1.28
C GLU A 53 -5.12 27.18 2.76
N LEU A 54 -3.79 27.18 3.03
CA LEU A 54 -3.30 27.26 4.42
C LEU A 54 -3.25 28.67 4.94
N ASN A 55 -3.70 28.83 6.19
CA ASN A 55 -3.49 30.02 7.02
C ASN A 55 -2.55 29.75 8.20
N CYS A 56 -1.72 28.72 8.10
CA CYS A 56 -0.80 28.26 9.14
C CYS A 56 0.60 28.03 8.60
N ARG A 57 1.55 27.76 9.51
CA ARG A 57 2.90 27.32 9.12
C ARG A 57 2.83 25.95 8.44
N TYR A 58 3.70 25.70 7.49
CA TYR A 58 3.79 24.39 6.86
C TYR A 58 5.24 23.95 6.63
N VAL A 59 5.40 22.65 6.41
CA VAL A 59 6.63 22.00 5.97
C VAL A 59 6.27 20.96 4.92
N THR A 60 7.09 20.86 3.89
CA THR A 60 6.89 19.92 2.79
C THR A 60 7.82 18.71 2.91
N PHE A 61 7.37 17.56 2.44
CA PHE A 61 8.19 16.37 2.31
C PHE A 61 7.97 15.71 0.94
N GLY A 62 8.97 14.96 0.47
CA GLY A 62 8.89 14.25 -0.81
C GLY A 62 10.26 13.93 -1.37
N PHE A 63 10.30 13.33 -2.55
CA PHE A 63 11.54 13.09 -3.31
C PHE A 63 11.95 14.31 -4.14
N SER A 64 11.02 15.24 -4.37
CA SER A 64 11.29 16.50 -5.06
C SER A 64 12.42 17.28 -4.39
N GLN A 65 13.30 17.87 -5.21
CA GLN A 65 14.39 18.75 -4.73
C GLN A 65 13.88 20.00 -4.02
N GLN A 66 12.62 20.38 -4.24
CA GLN A 66 11.98 21.53 -3.62
C GLN A 66 11.35 21.21 -2.25
N ALA A 67 11.24 19.92 -1.88
CA ALA A 67 10.72 19.54 -0.57
C ALA A 67 11.71 19.89 0.54
N ASP A 68 11.19 20.43 1.66
CA ASP A 68 11.98 20.76 2.85
C ASP A 68 12.63 19.51 3.47
N ILE A 69 11.91 18.39 3.44
CA ILE A 69 12.39 17.10 3.90
C ILE A 69 12.40 16.15 2.72
N ARG A 70 13.60 15.73 2.31
CA ARG A 70 13.81 14.88 1.14
C ARG A 70 14.99 13.94 1.31
N PRO A 71 15.04 12.81 0.61
CA PRO A 71 16.19 11.94 0.66
C PRO A 71 17.34 12.50 -0.17
N LEU A 72 18.54 12.57 0.43
CA LEU A 72 19.81 12.81 -0.26
C LEU A 72 20.31 11.52 -0.93
N ARG A 73 20.10 10.40 -0.24
CA ARG A 73 20.36 9.05 -0.74
C ARG A 73 19.38 8.09 -0.09
N HIS A 74 19.03 7.05 -0.78
CA HIS A 74 18.17 5.98 -0.25
C HIS A 74 18.47 4.65 -0.95
N ALA A 75 18.16 3.56 -0.27
CA ALA A 75 18.18 2.20 -0.81
C ALA A 75 17.00 1.42 -0.25
N PHE A 76 16.37 0.65 -1.13
CA PHE A 76 15.30 -0.28 -0.79
C PHE A 76 15.84 -1.70 -0.94
N SER A 77 15.52 -2.56 0.02
CA SER A 77 15.87 -3.98 -0.02
C SER A 77 14.81 -4.79 0.74
N MET A 78 14.94 -6.11 0.73
CA MET A 78 14.06 -7.00 1.51
C MET A 78 14.25 -6.83 3.02
N GLU A 79 15.39 -6.30 3.48
CA GLU A 79 15.67 -6.02 4.88
C GLU A 79 15.08 -4.68 5.34
N GLY A 80 14.63 -3.82 4.41
CA GLY A 80 14.03 -2.55 4.73
C GLY A 80 14.55 -1.36 3.95
N ILE A 81 14.41 -0.18 4.55
CA ILE A 81 14.78 1.12 3.99
C ILE A 81 16.01 1.65 4.73
N LYS A 82 17.03 2.06 3.97
CA LYS A 82 18.14 2.90 4.45
C LYS A 82 18.11 4.21 3.67
N ALA A 83 18.13 5.34 4.37
CA ALA A 83 18.12 6.65 3.73
C ALA A 83 18.88 7.70 4.57
N VAL A 84 19.32 8.75 3.91
CA VAL A 84 19.79 9.98 4.57
C VAL A 84 18.87 11.10 4.13
N LEU A 85 18.13 11.66 5.06
CA LEU A 85 17.21 12.76 4.79
C LEU A 85 17.87 14.10 5.01
N GLN A 86 17.70 15.03 4.08
CA GLN A 86 17.90 16.46 4.30
C GLN A 86 16.68 17.00 5.03
N THR A 87 16.88 17.81 6.05
CA THR A 87 15.82 18.50 6.78
C THR A 87 16.23 19.94 7.10
N PRO A 88 15.30 20.83 7.47
CA PRO A 88 15.64 22.19 7.95
C PRO A 88 16.52 22.23 9.21
N ARG A 89 16.61 21.10 9.94
CA ARG A 89 17.43 20.96 11.18
C ARG A 89 18.69 20.12 11.00
N GLY A 90 19.11 19.90 9.75
CA GLY A 90 20.27 19.07 9.43
C GLY A 90 19.89 17.71 8.83
N LYS A 91 20.86 16.81 8.76
CA LYS A 91 20.68 15.48 8.18
C LYS A 91 20.18 14.50 9.23
N ILE A 92 19.34 13.57 8.80
CA ILE A 92 18.84 12.46 9.61
C ILE A 92 19.12 11.15 8.87
N ASP A 93 19.85 10.24 9.49
CA ASP A 93 20.03 8.89 9.00
C ASP A 93 18.78 8.06 9.37
N VAL A 94 18.22 7.37 8.38
CA VAL A 94 17.03 6.52 8.54
C VAL A 94 17.42 5.08 8.31
N GLN A 95 17.09 4.23 9.28
CA GLN A 95 17.08 2.78 9.12
C GLN A 95 15.72 2.26 9.61
N SER A 96 15.01 1.52 8.75
CA SER A 96 13.68 1.03 9.06
C SER A 96 13.43 -0.32 8.41
N ARG A 97 12.66 -1.17 9.08
CA ARG A 97 12.20 -2.47 8.54
C ARG A 97 11.03 -2.34 7.57
N LEU A 98 10.48 -1.16 7.41
CA LEU A 98 9.43 -0.90 6.41
C LEU A 98 9.97 -1.10 4.99
N LEU A 99 9.12 -1.56 4.07
CA LEU A 99 9.49 -1.83 2.68
C LEU A 99 8.83 -0.84 1.73
N GLY A 100 9.56 -0.50 0.66
CA GLY A 100 9.03 0.24 -0.47
C GLY A 100 9.05 1.77 -0.35
N ARG A 101 9.03 2.40 -1.53
CA ARG A 101 9.14 3.84 -1.72
C ARG A 101 8.06 4.65 -0.96
N PHE A 102 6.82 4.15 -0.98
CA PHE A 102 5.70 4.82 -0.29
C PHE A 102 5.88 4.85 1.23
N ASN A 103 6.56 3.85 1.82
CA ASN A 103 6.89 3.87 3.24
C ASN A 103 8.02 4.87 3.56
N LEU A 104 8.93 5.16 2.64
CA LEU A 104 9.87 6.27 2.83
C LEU A 104 9.14 7.63 2.84
N LEU A 105 8.09 7.80 2.02
CA LEU A 105 7.20 8.98 2.10
C LEU A 105 6.50 9.05 3.48
N ASN A 106 5.96 7.93 3.97
CA ASN A 106 5.35 7.87 5.29
C ASN A 106 6.35 8.20 6.42
N ILE A 107 7.58 7.70 6.31
CA ILE A 107 8.68 8.03 7.24
C ILE A 107 8.98 9.53 7.18
N MET A 108 9.10 10.12 6.00
CA MET A 108 9.35 11.57 5.87
C MET A 108 8.21 12.40 6.46
N ALA A 109 6.97 11.99 6.29
CA ALA A 109 5.81 12.62 6.94
C ALA A 109 5.89 12.55 8.48
N ALA A 110 6.25 11.37 9.02
CA ALA A 110 6.43 11.17 10.46
C ALA A 110 7.61 11.99 11.01
N VAL A 111 8.74 11.99 10.31
CA VAL A 111 9.91 12.83 10.63
C VAL A 111 9.52 14.31 10.65
N SER A 112 8.79 14.78 9.63
CA SER A 112 8.27 16.15 9.57
C SER A 112 7.43 16.49 10.80
N SER A 113 6.50 15.59 11.15
CA SER A 113 5.66 15.72 12.34
C SER A 113 6.46 15.81 13.63
N ALA A 114 7.49 15.01 13.78
CA ALA A 114 8.38 15.01 14.95
C ALA A 114 9.19 16.31 15.05
N LEU A 115 9.78 16.75 13.94
CA LEU A 115 10.61 17.95 13.89
C LEU A 115 9.83 19.22 14.23
N VAL A 116 8.61 19.39 13.73
CA VAL A 116 7.79 20.57 14.06
C VAL A 116 7.33 20.57 15.52
N LYS A 117 7.33 19.41 16.19
CA LYS A 117 7.11 19.28 17.65
C LYS A 117 8.38 19.42 18.48
N GLY A 118 9.53 19.67 17.87
CA GLY A 118 10.79 19.84 18.58
C GLY A 118 11.50 18.54 18.97
N ILE A 119 11.05 17.38 18.46
CA ILE A 119 11.69 16.10 18.73
C ILE A 119 13.00 16.02 17.93
N GLY A 120 14.10 15.71 18.60
CA GLY A 120 15.42 15.63 17.99
C GLY A 120 15.64 14.37 17.15
N ALA A 121 16.61 14.43 16.22
CA ALA A 121 16.93 13.36 15.26
C ALA A 121 17.26 12.03 15.95
N GLU A 122 17.97 12.03 17.07
CA GLU A 122 18.33 10.79 17.79
C GLU A 122 17.09 10.00 18.25
N LYS A 123 16.09 10.70 18.81
CA LYS A 123 14.83 10.07 19.23
C LYS A 123 14.03 9.56 18.04
N VAL A 124 14.05 10.31 16.92
CA VAL A 124 13.40 9.88 15.66
C VAL A 124 14.05 8.60 15.14
N ASN A 125 15.39 8.55 15.10
CA ASN A 125 16.12 7.38 14.61
C ASN A 125 15.89 6.15 15.50
N ALA A 126 15.94 6.30 16.82
CA ALA A 126 15.64 5.21 17.75
C ALA A 126 14.25 4.63 17.52
N ALA A 127 13.23 5.50 17.42
CA ALA A 127 11.87 5.08 17.17
C ALA A 127 11.69 4.37 15.80
N LEU A 128 12.36 4.84 14.74
CA LEU A 128 12.27 4.23 13.40
C LEU A 128 12.94 2.86 13.34
N SER A 129 14.04 2.65 14.06
CA SER A 129 14.76 1.35 14.10
C SER A 129 13.99 0.28 14.86
N GLU A 130 13.22 0.66 15.86
CA GLU A 130 12.39 -0.23 16.68
C GLU A 130 10.99 -0.45 16.10
N PHE A 131 10.56 0.42 15.17
CA PHE A 131 9.20 0.37 14.62
C PHE A 131 8.98 -0.90 13.79
N ASN A 132 7.95 -1.65 14.17
CA ASN A 132 7.50 -2.81 13.42
C ASN A 132 6.32 -2.42 12.51
N PRO A 133 6.22 -3.02 11.29
CA PRO A 133 5.09 -2.82 10.42
C PRO A 133 3.76 -3.10 11.11
N VAL A 134 2.75 -2.28 10.85
CA VAL A 134 1.39 -2.53 11.31
C VAL A 134 0.84 -3.75 10.59
N ARG A 135 0.18 -4.67 11.30
CA ARG A 135 -0.39 -5.89 10.70
C ARG A 135 -1.26 -5.54 9.47
N GLY A 136 -1.06 -6.28 8.39
CA GLY A 136 -1.77 -6.08 7.12
C GLY A 136 -1.28 -4.89 6.28
N ARG A 137 -0.15 -4.28 6.65
CA ARG A 137 0.49 -3.22 5.87
C ARG A 137 1.91 -3.64 5.51
N VAL A 138 2.06 -4.23 4.32
CA VAL A 138 3.35 -4.78 3.84
C VAL A 138 4.00 -5.68 4.88
N ASN A 139 3.25 -6.64 5.39
CA ASN A 139 3.78 -7.58 6.36
C ASN A 139 4.34 -8.84 5.68
N ILE A 140 5.55 -9.19 6.05
CA ILE A 140 6.17 -10.44 5.65
C ILE A 140 5.49 -11.59 6.40
N ALA A 141 4.79 -12.45 5.66
CA ALA A 141 4.14 -13.66 6.19
C ALA A 141 5.08 -14.87 6.15
N HIS A 142 6.01 -14.90 5.19
CA HIS A 142 7.07 -15.90 5.07
C HIS A 142 8.31 -15.30 4.41
N ALA A 143 9.49 -15.70 4.90
CA ALA A 143 10.79 -15.41 4.31
C ALA A 143 11.64 -16.66 4.33
N GLY A 144 12.01 -17.14 3.14
CA GLY A 144 12.80 -18.35 2.91
C GLY A 144 13.41 -18.30 1.52
N ASP A 145 13.26 -19.38 0.74
CA ASP A 145 13.68 -19.39 -0.67
C ASP A 145 12.93 -18.33 -1.49
N PHE A 146 11.71 -18.02 -1.13
CA PHE A 146 10.90 -16.92 -1.68
C PHE A 146 10.27 -16.10 -0.56
N LEU A 147 9.78 -14.91 -0.89
CA LEU A 147 9.13 -14.01 0.05
C LEU A 147 7.59 -14.06 -0.14
N VAL A 148 6.85 -14.04 0.96
CA VAL A 148 5.38 -13.85 0.94
C VAL A 148 5.01 -12.62 1.75
N VAL A 149 4.28 -11.71 1.12
CA VAL A 149 3.86 -10.45 1.73
C VAL A 149 2.35 -10.31 1.66
N VAL A 150 1.74 -9.90 2.77
CA VAL A 150 0.31 -9.59 2.87
C VAL A 150 0.13 -8.09 3.03
N ASP A 151 -0.77 -7.50 2.22
CA ASP A 151 -1.06 -6.07 2.22
C ASP A 151 -2.55 -5.77 2.04
N TYR A 152 -2.97 -4.60 2.51
CA TYR A 152 -4.35 -4.12 2.42
C TYR A 152 -4.67 -3.39 1.10
N ALA A 153 -3.78 -3.35 0.13
CA ALA A 153 -3.99 -2.68 -1.16
C ALA A 153 -5.24 -3.24 -1.88
N HIS A 154 -6.30 -2.46 -1.93
CA HIS A 154 -7.62 -2.82 -2.47
C HIS A 154 -8.17 -1.79 -3.48
N THR A 155 -7.35 -0.83 -3.90
CA THR A 155 -7.59 0.13 -4.98
C THR A 155 -6.52 -0.02 -6.06
N ASP A 156 -6.79 0.46 -7.27
CA ASP A 156 -5.84 0.45 -8.37
C ASP A 156 -4.55 1.22 -8.03
N ASP A 157 -4.65 2.40 -7.42
CA ASP A 157 -3.50 3.20 -6.99
C ASP A 157 -2.67 2.50 -5.89
N ALA A 158 -3.34 1.98 -4.85
CA ALA A 158 -2.63 1.26 -3.78
C ALA A 158 -1.92 0.00 -4.32
N LEU A 159 -2.59 -0.74 -5.22
CA LEU A 159 -2.02 -1.92 -5.86
C LEU A 159 -0.83 -1.56 -6.75
N GLU A 160 -0.91 -0.46 -7.50
CA GLU A 160 0.19 0.03 -8.32
C GLU A 160 1.41 0.40 -7.47
N ASN A 161 1.21 1.13 -6.39
CA ASN A 161 2.28 1.51 -5.48
C ASN A 161 2.94 0.28 -4.81
N LEU A 162 2.13 -0.71 -4.41
CA LEU A 162 2.62 -1.98 -3.86
C LEU A 162 3.47 -2.74 -4.90
N LEU A 163 2.93 -2.96 -6.10
CA LEU A 163 3.60 -3.70 -7.15
C LEU A 163 4.88 -3.02 -7.63
N LYS A 164 4.88 -1.70 -7.81
CA LYS A 164 6.10 -0.93 -8.15
C LYS A 164 7.20 -1.14 -7.11
N ALA A 165 6.85 -1.01 -5.83
CA ALA A 165 7.81 -1.15 -4.74
C ALA A 165 8.45 -2.54 -4.71
N PHE A 166 7.64 -3.59 -4.93
CA PHE A 166 8.17 -4.96 -4.94
C PHE A 166 8.86 -5.32 -6.26
N ARG A 167 8.43 -4.77 -7.40
CA ARG A 167 9.15 -4.97 -8.67
C ARG A 167 10.59 -4.46 -8.62
N GLU A 168 10.82 -3.36 -7.93
CA GLU A 168 12.15 -2.75 -7.76
C GLU A 168 13.12 -3.66 -7.00
N ILE A 169 12.64 -4.46 -6.04
CA ILE A 169 13.48 -5.30 -5.17
C ILE A 169 13.39 -6.80 -5.48
N THR A 170 12.45 -7.24 -6.33
CA THR A 170 12.26 -8.65 -6.70
C THR A 170 13.26 -9.08 -7.77
N ARG A 171 14.00 -10.16 -7.51
CA ARG A 171 14.98 -10.74 -8.46
C ARG A 171 14.36 -11.81 -9.36
N GLY A 172 13.41 -12.58 -8.84
CA GLY A 172 12.63 -13.59 -9.54
C GLY A 172 11.32 -13.05 -10.07
N ARG A 173 10.28 -13.89 -10.04
CA ARG A 173 8.92 -13.51 -10.45
C ARG A 173 8.20 -12.79 -9.33
N LEU A 174 7.37 -11.82 -9.72
CA LEU A 174 6.38 -11.18 -8.85
C LEU A 174 5.01 -11.82 -9.12
N ILE A 175 4.54 -12.65 -8.19
CA ILE A 175 3.26 -13.36 -8.24
C ILE A 175 2.27 -12.60 -7.39
N LEU A 176 1.12 -12.22 -7.97
CA LEU A 176 0.08 -11.46 -7.28
C LEU A 176 -1.17 -12.30 -7.05
N VAL A 177 -1.69 -12.30 -5.83
CA VAL A 177 -3.02 -12.80 -5.47
C VAL A 177 -3.88 -11.61 -5.05
N PHE A 178 -4.99 -11.36 -5.74
CA PHE A 178 -5.89 -10.26 -5.36
C PHE A 178 -7.33 -10.51 -5.79
N GLY A 179 -8.24 -9.79 -5.14
CA GLY A 179 -9.65 -9.73 -5.49
C GLY A 179 -10.19 -8.32 -5.28
N ALA A 180 -11.50 -8.15 -5.46
CA ALA A 180 -12.19 -6.90 -5.19
C ALA A 180 -13.42 -7.13 -4.33
N GLY A 181 -13.74 -6.16 -3.46
CA GLY A 181 -14.94 -6.20 -2.65
C GLY A 181 -16.21 -6.01 -3.48
N GLY A 182 -17.24 -6.80 -3.16
CA GLY A 182 -18.60 -6.60 -3.68
C GLY A 182 -19.31 -5.45 -2.99
N SER A 183 -20.38 -4.92 -3.61
CA SER A 183 -21.19 -3.79 -3.13
C SER A 183 -20.32 -2.54 -2.88
N ARG A 184 -19.37 -2.30 -3.76
CA ARG A 184 -18.41 -1.17 -3.77
C ARG A 184 -18.25 -0.67 -5.21
N ASP A 185 -17.40 0.34 -5.40
CA ASP A 185 -17.07 0.87 -6.73
C ASP A 185 -16.56 -0.24 -7.66
N LYS A 186 -17.36 -0.55 -8.68
CA LYS A 186 -17.05 -1.57 -9.70
C LYS A 186 -16.02 -1.06 -10.72
N THR A 187 -15.95 0.25 -10.91
CA THR A 187 -15.09 0.85 -11.96
C THR A 187 -13.60 0.62 -11.72
N LYS A 188 -13.21 0.39 -10.47
CA LYS A 188 -11.82 0.05 -10.13
C LYS A 188 -11.41 -1.37 -10.54
N ARG A 189 -12.36 -2.32 -10.68
CA ARG A 189 -12.07 -3.75 -10.94
C ARG A 189 -11.19 -3.95 -12.18
N PRO A 190 -11.59 -3.46 -13.39
CA PRO A 190 -10.73 -3.60 -14.56
C PRO A 190 -9.43 -2.78 -14.47
N ARG A 191 -9.43 -1.64 -13.77
CA ARG A 191 -8.21 -0.85 -13.57
C ARG A 191 -7.18 -1.59 -12.71
N MET A 192 -7.61 -2.31 -11.67
CA MET A 192 -6.73 -3.16 -10.85
C MET A 192 -6.09 -4.26 -11.70
N ALA A 193 -6.83 -4.89 -12.61
CA ALA A 193 -6.27 -5.87 -13.54
C ALA A 193 -5.24 -5.26 -14.50
N GLN A 194 -5.50 -4.05 -15.03
CA GLN A 194 -4.55 -3.33 -15.88
C GLN A 194 -3.23 -3.02 -15.15
N VAL A 195 -3.33 -2.64 -13.88
CA VAL A 195 -2.16 -2.43 -13.01
C VAL A 195 -1.43 -3.76 -12.78
N ALA A 196 -2.15 -4.83 -12.40
CA ALA A 196 -1.59 -6.15 -12.18
C ALA A 196 -0.81 -6.66 -13.40
N ARG A 197 -1.40 -6.58 -14.61
CA ARG A 197 -0.77 -6.94 -15.88
C ARG A 197 0.56 -6.22 -16.13
N ARG A 198 0.67 -4.96 -15.70
CA ARG A 198 1.85 -4.13 -15.99
C ARG A 198 3.08 -4.52 -15.17
N TYR A 199 2.87 -5.02 -13.96
CA TYR A 199 3.95 -5.19 -12.98
C TYR A 199 4.16 -6.62 -12.50
N ALA A 200 3.11 -7.46 -12.50
CA ALA A 200 3.22 -8.85 -12.05
C ALA A 200 3.55 -9.80 -13.21
N ASP A 201 4.37 -10.81 -12.92
CA ASP A 201 4.71 -11.88 -13.87
C ASP A 201 3.61 -12.97 -13.93
N TRP A 202 2.88 -13.13 -12.82
CA TRP A 202 1.71 -14.02 -12.74
C TRP A 202 0.66 -13.45 -11.80
N VAL A 203 -0.61 -13.64 -12.15
CA VAL A 203 -1.74 -13.15 -11.36
C VAL A 203 -2.73 -14.27 -11.05
N VAL A 204 -3.12 -14.40 -9.79
CA VAL A 204 -4.25 -15.23 -9.37
C VAL A 204 -5.38 -14.32 -8.91
N VAL A 205 -6.47 -14.25 -9.69
CA VAL A 205 -7.65 -13.45 -9.34
C VAL A 205 -8.59 -14.30 -8.51
N THR A 206 -9.00 -13.77 -7.34
CA THR A 206 -9.80 -14.49 -6.35
C THR A 206 -10.88 -13.63 -5.70
N SER A 207 -11.65 -14.21 -4.77
CA SER A 207 -12.60 -13.44 -3.96
C SER A 207 -11.87 -12.65 -2.86
N ASP A 208 -12.41 -11.47 -2.60
CA ASP A 208 -12.14 -10.69 -1.38
C ASP A 208 -13.34 -10.85 -0.41
N ASN A 209 -14.16 -9.83 -0.23
CA ASN A 209 -15.46 -9.88 0.45
C ASN A 209 -16.58 -9.73 -0.60
N PRO A 210 -17.16 -10.79 -1.14
CA PRO A 210 -18.20 -10.69 -2.21
C PRO A 210 -19.45 -9.95 -1.76
N ARG A 211 -19.79 -10.00 -0.47
CA ARG A 211 -21.00 -9.41 0.11
C ARG A 211 -22.25 -9.88 -0.63
N GLN A 212 -23.03 -8.97 -1.24
CA GLN A 212 -24.27 -9.28 -1.94
C GLN A 212 -24.07 -9.71 -3.40
N GLU A 213 -22.86 -9.63 -3.93
CA GLU A 213 -22.56 -9.97 -5.31
C GLU A 213 -22.08 -11.42 -5.46
N ASP A 214 -22.28 -11.98 -6.66
CA ASP A 214 -21.70 -13.26 -7.03
C ASP A 214 -20.17 -13.12 -7.16
N PRO A 215 -19.37 -13.96 -6.47
CA PRO A 215 -17.92 -13.96 -6.59
C PRO A 215 -17.42 -14.11 -8.03
N GLN A 216 -18.08 -14.93 -8.84
CA GLN A 216 -17.73 -15.16 -10.24
C GLN A 216 -17.93 -13.89 -11.08
N ALA A 217 -19.01 -13.14 -10.84
CA ALA A 217 -19.26 -11.88 -11.53
C ALA A 217 -18.18 -10.83 -11.19
N ILE A 218 -17.75 -10.76 -9.93
CA ILE A 218 -16.65 -9.86 -9.52
C ILE A 218 -15.35 -10.24 -10.23
N ILE A 219 -15.02 -11.53 -10.29
CA ILE A 219 -13.83 -12.04 -10.98
C ILE A 219 -13.91 -11.73 -12.48
N ALA A 220 -15.08 -11.89 -13.11
CA ALA A 220 -15.29 -11.53 -14.51
C ALA A 220 -15.04 -10.03 -14.77
N ASP A 221 -15.55 -9.14 -13.90
CA ASP A 221 -15.31 -7.70 -14.01
C ASP A 221 -13.82 -7.36 -13.89
N ILE A 222 -13.07 -8.06 -13.02
CA ILE A 222 -11.63 -7.87 -12.88
C ILE A 222 -10.94 -8.34 -14.16
N THR A 223 -11.21 -9.57 -14.60
CA THR A 223 -10.51 -10.19 -15.73
C THR A 223 -10.79 -9.50 -17.07
N ALA A 224 -11.91 -8.79 -17.19
CA ALA A 224 -12.19 -7.92 -18.33
C ALA A 224 -11.12 -6.82 -18.52
N GLY A 225 -10.38 -6.47 -17.47
CA GLY A 225 -9.26 -5.52 -17.55
C GLY A 225 -7.95 -6.11 -18.09
N PHE A 226 -7.85 -7.44 -18.25
CA PHE A 226 -6.71 -8.11 -18.90
C PHE A 226 -6.85 -8.10 -20.43
N ALA A 227 -7.20 -6.98 -21.02
CA ALA A 227 -7.37 -6.85 -22.46
C ALA A 227 -6.11 -7.28 -23.25
N GLY A 228 -6.29 -7.87 -24.43
CA GLY A 228 -5.20 -8.35 -25.30
C GLY A 228 -4.75 -9.77 -24.95
N ASP A 229 -3.48 -10.02 -25.15
CA ASP A 229 -2.80 -11.33 -25.09
C ASP A 229 -2.15 -11.64 -23.72
N PHE A 230 -2.59 -10.98 -22.64
CA PHE A 230 -2.08 -11.30 -21.30
C PHE A 230 -2.63 -12.67 -20.85
N ALA A 231 -1.79 -13.70 -20.99
CA ALA A 231 -2.10 -15.08 -20.61
C ALA A 231 -1.56 -15.50 -19.23
N SER A 232 -0.78 -14.63 -18.57
CA SER A 232 -0.12 -14.93 -17.29
C SER A 232 -1.05 -14.72 -16.11
N PHE A 233 -2.27 -15.23 -16.16
CA PHE A 233 -3.19 -15.21 -15.04
C PHE A 233 -4.00 -16.50 -14.91
N SER A 234 -4.60 -16.70 -13.76
CA SER A 234 -5.63 -17.70 -13.50
C SER A 234 -6.68 -17.14 -12.54
N THR A 235 -7.85 -17.76 -12.54
CA THR A 235 -8.92 -17.45 -11.61
C THR A 235 -9.12 -18.59 -10.63
N GLU A 236 -9.38 -18.27 -9.36
CA GLU A 236 -9.74 -19.23 -8.32
C GLU A 236 -10.64 -18.51 -7.30
N PRO A 237 -11.95 -18.80 -7.30
CA PRO A 237 -12.90 -18.13 -6.41
C PRO A 237 -12.65 -18.40 -4.94
N ASP A 238 -12.16 -19.58 -4.57
CA ASP A 238 -11.75 -19.89 -3.21
C ASP A 238 -10.41 -19.22 -2.90
N ARG A 239 -10.41 -18.25 -1.98
CA ARG A 239 -9.22 -17.47 -1.67
C ARG A 239 -8.11 -18.32 -1.03
N ARG A 240 -8.47 -19.34 -0.24
CA ARG A 240 -7.48 -20.27 0.31
C ARG A 240 -6.78 -21.03 -0.80
N ALA A 241 -7.55 -21.64 -1.70
CA ALA A 241 -7.02 -22.36 -2.84
C ALA A 241 -6.18 -21.46 -3.76
N ALA A 242 -6.60 -20.19 -3.96
CA ALA A 242 -5.84 -19.20 -4.71
C ALA A 242 -4.47 -18.90 -4.10
N ILE A 243 -4.41 -18.71 -2.78
CA ILE A 243 -3.16 -18.48 -2.04
C ILE A 243 -2.27 -19.74 -2.13
N GLU A 244 -2.83 -20.92 -1.84
CA GLU A 244 -2.08 -22.19 -1.91
C GLU A 244 -1.52 -22.46 -3.32
N LYS A 245 -2.29 -22.13 -4.37
CA LYS A 245 -1.85 -22.20 -5.77
C LYS A 245 -0.66 -21.27 -6.02
N ALA A 246 -0.74 -20.01 -5.58
CA ALA A 246 0.35 -19.05 -5.76
C ALA A 246 1.62 -19.48 -5.00
N LEU A 247 1.49 -19.99 -3.77
CA LEU A 247 2.59 -20.52 -2.98
C LEU A 247 3.22 -21.75 -3.63
N GLY A 248 2.40 -22.64 -4.23
CA GLY A 248 2.89 -23.83 -4.95
C GLY A 248 3.63 -23.51 -6.25
N MET A 249 3.40 -22.34 -6.82
CA MET A 249 4.11 -21.87 -8.03
C MET A 249 5.42 -21.15 -7.72
N ALA A 250 5.61 -20.69 -6.48
CA ALA A 250 6.76 -19.87 -6.11
C ALA A 250 8.06 -20.67 -6.11
N ALA A 251 9.11 -20.08 -6.67
CA ALA A 251 10.46 -20.61 -6.71
C ALA A 251 11.44 -19.66 -6.00
N LYS A 252 12.67 -20.09 -5.84
CA LYS A 252 13.73 -19.30 -5.21
C LYS A 252 13.91 -17.93 -5.87
N GLY A 253 13.84 -16.89 -5.04
CA GLY A 253 13.97 -15.50 -5.48
C GLY A 253 12.65 -14.84 -5.89
N ASP A 254 11.53 -15.59 -5.94
CA ASP A 254 10.20 -15.06 -6.22
C ASP A 254 9.64 -14.27 -5.04
N VAL A 255 8.67 -13.40 -5.33
CA VAL A 255 7.85 -12.71 -4.32
C VAL A 255 6.39 -13.00 -4.61
N VAL A 256 5.65 -13.47 -3.60
CA VAL A 256 4.20 -13.64 -3.63
C VAL A 256 3.57 -12.50 -2.84
N LEU A 257 2.79 -11.65 -3.54
CA LEU A 257 2.01 -10.58 -2.93
C LEU A 257 0.55 -11.03 -2.79
N ILE A 258 0.02 -10.99 -1.57
CA ILE A 258 -1.39 -11.26 -1.29
C ILE A 258 -2.03 -9.93 -0.89
N ALA A 259 -2.85 -9.37 -1.78
CA ALA A 259 -3.41 -8.04 -1.64
C ALA A 259 -4.94 -8.06 -1.41
N GLY A 260 -5.42 -7.01 -0.74
CA GLY A 260 -6.83 -6.72 -0.52
C GLY A 260 -7.25 -6.74 0.95
N LYS A 261 -7.07 -7.86 1.64
CA LYS A 261 -7.57 -8.04 3.01
C LYS A 261 -6.65 -7.49 4.11
N GLY A 262 -5.35 -7.60 3.91
CA GLY A 262 -4.37 -7.11 4.89
C GLY A 262 -4.59 -7.73 6.28
N HIS A 263 -5.13 -6.94 7.21
CA HIS A 263 -5.38 -7.33 8.60
C HIS A 263 -6.78 -7.93 8.85
N GLU A 264 -7.64 -7.96 7.83
CA GLU A 264 -8.98 -8.54 7.98
C GLU A 264 -8.88 -10.05 8.22
N ASP A 265 -9.55 -10.54 9.25
CA ASP A 265 -9.60 -11.94 9.66
C ASP A 265 -10.94 -12.60 9.37
N TYR A 266 -11.71 -12.03 8.43
CA TYR A 266 -13.02 -12.51 8.01
C TYR A 266 -13.22 -12.41 6.51
N GLN A 267 -14.16 -13.19 5.98
CA GLN A 267 -14.68 -13.07 4.61
C GLN A 267 -16.21 -12.99 4.65
N ILE A 268 -16.78 -11.95 4.02
CA ILE A 268 -18.22 -11.66 4.02
C ILE A 268 -18.84 -12.16 2.71
N PHE A 269 -19.74 -13.11 2.82
CA PHE A 269 -20.61 -13.59 1.76
C PHE A 269 -22.04 -13.05 1.95
N LYS A 270 -22.92 -13.31 1.00
CA LYS A 270 -24.30 -12.84 0.98
C LYS A 270 -25.10 -13.28 2.23
N ASP A 271 -24.86 -14.50 2.67
CA ASP A 271 -25.61 -15.20 3.72
C ASP A 271 -24.83 -15.46 5.01
N ARG A 272 -23.52 -15.23 5.00
CA ARG A 272 -22.65 -15.52 6.13
C ARG A 272 -21.36 -14.71 6.15
N THR A 273 -20.78 -14.61 7.32
CA THR A 273 -19.40 -14.19 7.52
C THR A 273 -18.61 -15.36 8.08
N VAL A 274 -17.47 -15.66 7.50
CA VAL A 274 -16.58 -16.74 7.94
C VAL A 274 -15.25 -16.18 8.41
N HIS A 275 -14.60 -16.85 9.34
CA HIS A 275 -13.22 -16.55 9.69
C HIS A 275 -12.32 -16.85 8.50
N PHE A 276 -11.45 -15.92 8.14
CA PHE A 276 -10.49 -16.07 7.06
C PHE A 276 -9.34 -15.07 7.20
N ASP A 277 -8.14 -15.55 7.38
CA ASP A 277 -6.94 -14.73 7.57
C ASP A 277 -5.85 -15.19 6.58
N ASP A 278 -5.40 -14.29 5.71
CA ASP A 278 -4.35 -14.56 4.72
C ASP A 278 -3.05 -15.09 5.38
N PHE A 279 -2.69 -14.57 6.56
CA PHE A 279 -1.49 -15.02 7.29
C PHE A 279 -1.63 -16.45 7.81
N GLU A 280 -2.80 -16.84 8.27
CA GLU A 280 -3.04 -18.21 8.76
C GLU A 280 -2.87 -19.19 7.61
N VAL A 281 -3.47 -18.90 6.45
CA VAL A 281 -3.32 -19.75 5.25
C VAL A 281 -1.86 -19.92 4.86
N VAL A 282 -1.10 -18.83 4.81
CA VAL A 282 0.35 -18.90 4.50
C VAL A 282 1.09 -19.75 5.52
N ARG A 283 0.87 -19.53 6.82
CA ARG A 283 1.56 -20.28 7.88
C ARG A 283 1.26 -21.76 7.85
N GLU A 284 -0.01 -22.14 7.67
CA GLU A 284 -0.43 -23.55 7.57
C GLU A 284 0.26 -24.23 6.38
N ARG A 285 0.22 -23.60 5.21
CA ARG A 285 0.84 -24.14 3.99
C ARG A 285 2.35 -24.30 4.12
N MET A 286 3.03 -23.32 4.72
CA MET A 286 4.49 -23.34 4.86
C MET A 286 4.94 -24.36 5.93
N ARG A 287 4.16 -24.60 6.99
CA ARG A 287 4.44 -25.66 7.97
C ARG A 287 4.29 -27.05 7.35
N GLY A 288 3.26 -27.27 6.54
CA GLY A 288 3.01 -28.55 5.87
C GLY A 288 4.02 -28.91 4.77
N ALA A 289 4.81 -27.94 4.29
CA ALA A 289 5.87 -28.16 3.30
C ALA A 289 7.19 -28.67 3.95
N HIS A 290 7.30 -28.64 5.27
CA HIS A 290 8.47 -29.10 6.04
C HIS A 290 8.21 -30.42 6.81
N ALA A 291 7.02 -31.00 6.69
CA ALA A 291 6.66 -32.31 7.21
C ALA A 291 6.68 -33.37 6.10
#